data_b95c66d03b2119e41acdd4fd5543edef
#
_entry.id   b95c66d03b2119e41acdd4fd5543edef
#
_cell.length_a   1.000
_cell.length_b   1.000
_cell.length_c   1.000
_cell.angle_alpha   90.00
_cell.angle_beta   90.00
_cell.angle_gamma   90.00
#
_symmetry.space_group_name_H-M   'P 1'
#
loop_
_entity.id
_entity.type
_entity.pdbx_description
1 polymer ?
#
loop_
_entity_poly.entity_id
_entity_poly.type
_entity_poly.pdbx_seq_one_letter_code
_entity_poly.pdbx_strand_id
1 'polypeptide(L)'
;MDESVNVHELLSRLREGDVAVFATLVERYEPMMYRAVQNFFSSPSDRKEAYSEACVTLYAAALSYDLSQKDVTFGLYARICVLRRMGALFAKTRKILSDIAPEVDVDRVAVPATVENALVRDETFGELLGKVRALASDYEYEVFLSMCVNGRSSAETAERLGKTAKSVENAKDRLLRRIRASRDSFLSN
;
A
#
# COMPACT_ATOMS: atom_id res chain seq x y z
N MET A 1 1.62 -25.71 -17.90
CA MET A 1 2.10 -24.66 -18.81
C MET A 1 1.73 -23.36 -18.17
N ASP A 2 2.67 -22.73 -17.57
CA ASP A 2 2.77 -21.31 -17.77
C ASP A 2 4.12 -20.82 -17.22
N GLU A 3 4.96 -20.40 -18.15
CA GLU A 3 6.18 -19.68 -17.84
C GLU A 3 5.79 -18.44 -17.05
N SER A 4 6.40 -18.28 -15.89
CA SER A 4 6.30 -17.08 -15.09
C SER A 4 6.87 -15.91 -15.89
N VAL A 5 6.02 -15.29 -16.73
CA VAL A 5 6.39 -14.05 -17.41
C VAL A 5 6.92 -13.10 -16.36
N ASN A 6 8.15 -12.68 -16.50
CA ASN A 6 8.83 -11.85 -15.53
C ASN A 6 8.07 -10.52 -15.39
N VAL A 7 7.67 -10.17 -14.18
CA VAL A 7 6.93 -8.92 -13.92
C VAL A 7 7.68 -7.71 -14.46
N HIS A 8 9.01 -7.68 -14.39
CA HIS A 8 9.82 -6.61 -14.96
C HIS A 8 9.65 -6.48 -16.47
N GLU A 9 9.54 -7.59 -17.18
CA GLU A 9 9.29 -7.60 -18.62
C GLU A 9 7.91 -7.05 -18.95
N LEU A 10 6.86 -7.46 -18.21
CA LEU A 10 5.52 -6.90 -18.38
C LEU A 10 5.49 -5.40 -18.16
N LEU A 11 6.18 -4.92 -17.12
CA LEU A 11 6.27 -3.49 -16.81
C LEU A 11 7.02 -2.70 -17.91
N SER A 12 8.09 -3.26 -18.45
CA SER A 12 8.84 -2.64 -19.56
C SER A 12 7.98 -2.53 -20.81
N ARG A 13 7.35 -3.62 -21.24
CA ARG A 13 6.45 -3.64 -22.40
C ARG A 13 5.28 -2.68 -22.25
N LEU A 14 4.67 -2.62 -21.05
CA LEU A 14 3.60 -1.67 -20.79
C LEU A 14 4.03 -0.20 -21.00
N ARG A 15 5.24 0.14 -20.56
CA ARG A 15 5.81 1.49 -20.74
C ARG A 15 6.20 1.81 -22.18
N GLU A 16 6.51 0.80 -22.98
CA GLU A 16 6.75 0.90 -24.41
C GLU A 16 5.45 1.02 -25.22
N GLY A 17 4.30 0.98 -24.56
CA GLY A 17 2.98 1.17 -25.18
C GLY A 17 2.21 -0.12 -25.46
N ASP A 18 2.73 -1.28 -25.10
CA ASP A 18 1.99 -2.54 -25.19
C ASP A 18 0.95 -2.66 -24.06
N VAL A 19 -0.17 -2.01 -24.25
CA VAL A 19 -1.24 -1.96 -23.25
C VAL A 19 -1.87 -3.35 -23.02
N ALA A 20 -1.75 -4.28 -23.97
CA ALA A 20 -2.34 -5.61 -23.86
C ALA A 20 -1.77 -6.41 -22.68
N VAL A 21 -0.51 -6.19 -22.33
CA VAL A 21 0.13 -6.86 -21.18
C VAL A 21 -0.46 -6.46 -19.83
N PHE A 22 -1.21 -5.35 -19.78
CA PHE A 22 -1.86 -4.92 -18.55
C PHE A 22 -2.92 -5.92 -18.05
N ALA A 23 -3.61 -6.60 -18.97
CA ALA A 23 -4.55 -7.66 -18.59
C ALA A 23 -3.87 -8.76 -17.76
N THR A 24 -2.67 -9.18 -18.14
CA THR A 24 -1.88 -10.17 -17.40
C THR A 24 -1.48 -9.65 -16.00
N LEU A 25 -1.15 -8.36 -15.88
CA LEU A 25 -0.90 -7.76 -14.57
C LEU A 25 -2.16 -7.74 -13.70
N VAL A 26 -3.32 -7.38 -14.29
CA VAL A 26 -4.60 -7.40 -13.56
C VAL A 26 -4.91 -8.80 -13.05
N GLU A 27 -4.86 -9.82 -13.89
CA GLU A 27 -5.10 -11.22 -13.50
C GLU A 27 -4.16 -11.66 -12.37
N ARG A 28 -2.88 -11.33 -12.47
CA ARG A 28 -1.88 -11.69 -11.46
C ARG A 28 -2.13 -11.03 -10.10
N TYR A 29 -2.57 -9.77 -10.08
CA TYR A 29 -2.76 -8.98 -8.86
C TYR A 29 -4.22 -8.86 -8.43
N GLU A 30 -5.15 -9.48 -9.14
CA GLU A 30 -6.58 -9.50 -8.82
C GLU A 30 -6.87 -9.93 -7.37
N PRO A 31 -6.29 -11.04 -6.85
CA PRO A 31 -6.57 -11.46 -5.47
C PRO A 31 -6.14 -10.40 -4.44
N MET A 32 -5.03 -9.71 -4.68
CA MET A 32 -4.56 -8.62 -3.82
C MET A 32 -5.50 -7.43 -3.88
N MET A 33 -5.94 -7.01 -5.08
CA MET A 33 -6.87 -5.91 -5.25
C MET A 33 -8.23 -6.22 -4.61
N TYR A 34 -8.75 -7.44 -4.80
CA TYR A 34 -10.00 -7.87 -4.18
C TYR A 34 -9.96 -7.80 -2.66
N ARG A 35 -8.89 -8.31 -2.04
CA ARG A 35 -8.69 -8.23 -0.59
C ARG A 35 -8.59 -6.77 -0.12
N ALA A 36 -7.86 -5.92 -0.84
CA ALA A 36 -7.77 -4.51 -0.52
C ALA A 36 -9.14 -3.84 -0.52
N VAL A 37 -9.95 -4.08 -1.55
CA VAL A 37 -11.31 -3.54 -1.66
C VAL A 37 -12.21 -4.04 -0.52
N GLN A 38 -12.21 -5.34 -0.25
CA GLN A 38 -13.03 -5.95 0.81
C GLN A 38 -12.70 -5.43 2.20
N ASN A 39 -11.47 -4.99 2.43
CA ASN A 39 -11.06 -4.42 3.71
C ASN A 39 -11.71 -3.07 4.01
N PHE A 40 -12.14 -2.32 2.99
CA PHE A 40 -12.70 -0.97 3.14
C PHE A 40 -14.18 -0.87 2.80
N PHE A 41 -14.70 -1.74 1.92
CA PHE A 41 -16.05 -1.64 1.39
C PHE A 41 -16.85 -2.92 1.61
N SER A 42 -18.02 -2.80 2.25
CA SER A 42 -18.92 -3.93 2.50
C SER A 42 -20.02 -4.07 1.44
N SER A 43 -20.50 -2.94 0.91
CA SER A 43 -21.55 -2.92 -0.12
C SER A 43 -21.05 -3.46 -1.47
N PRO A 44 -21.80 -4.33 -2.15
CA PRO A 44 -21.43 -4.83 -3.48
C PRO A 44 -21.25 -3.73 -4.52
N SER A 45 -22.07 -2.68 -4.48
CA SER A 45 -21.99 -1.52 -5.38
C SER A 45 -20.67 -0.79 -5.21
N ASP A 46 -20.34 -0.44 -3.94
CA ASP A 46 -19.13 0.29 -3.60
C ASP A 46 -17.88 -0.53 -3.92
N ARG A 47 -17.95 -1.86 -3.75
CA ARG A 47 -16.85 -2.76 -4.12
C ARG A 47 -16.56 -2.74 -5.61
N LYS A 48 -17.59 -2.68 -6.44
CA LYS A 48 -17.43 -2.62 -7.90
C LYS A 48 -16.70 -1.33 -8.33
N GLU A 49 -17.13 -0.20 -7.77
CA GLU A 49 -16.49 1.09 -8.03
C GLU A 49 -15.05 1.12 -7.48
N ALA A 50 -14.87 0.69 -6.23
CA ALA A 50 -13.56 0.61 -5.60
C ALA A 50 -12.59 -0.33 -6.35
N TYR A 51 -13.09 -1.42 -6.91
CA TYR A 51 -12.27 -2.33 -7.72
C TYR A 51 -11.79 -1.66 -9.03
N SER A 52 -12.65 -0.90 -9.69
CA SER A 52 -12.25 -0.11 -10.86
C SER A 52 -11.14 0.89 -10.51
N GLU A 53 -11.25 1.57 -9.37
CA GLU A 53 -10.21 2.46 -8.85
C GLU A 53 -8.91 1.71 -8.49
N ALA A 54 -9.02 0.48 -7.98
CA ALA A 54 -7.86 -0.36 -7.72
C ALA A 54 -7.12 -0.73 -9.01
N CYS A 55 -7.84 -1.05 -10.10
CA CYS A 55 -7.25 -1.31 -11.40
C CYS A 55 -6.52 -0.08 -11.97
N VAL A 56 -7.13 1.10 -11.90
CA VAL A 56 -6.49 2.37 -12.31
C VAL A 56 -5.24 2.62 -11.49
N THR A 57 -5.29 2.34 -10.18
CA THR A 57 -4.14 2.50 -9.29
C THR A 57 -3.02 1.51 -9.60
N LEU A 58 -3.36 0.26 -9.92
CA LEU A 58 -2.38 -0.74 -10.37
C LEU A 58 -1.67 -0.30 -11.66
N TYR A 59 -2.43 0.26 -12.61
CA TYR A 59 -1.86 0.80 -13.85
C TYR A 59 -0.88 1.94 -13.57
N ALA A 60 -1.29 2.92 -12.76
CA ALA A 60 -0.43 4.03 -12.37
C ALA A 60 0.83 3.55 -11.61
N ALA A 61 0.69 2.55 -10.75
CA ALA A 61 1.80 1.92 -10.05
C ALA A 61 2.77 1.24 -11.04
N ALA A 62 2.25 0.56 -12.08
CA ALA A 62 3.07 -0.09 -13.09
C ALA A 62 3.92 0.91 -13.90
N LEU A 63 3.36 2.08 -14.17
CA LEU A 63 4.09 3.14 -14.87
C LEU A 63 5.14 3.84 -13.99
N SER A 64 4.86 3.98 -12.69
CA SER A 64 5.71 4.76 -11.77
C SER A 64 6.74 3.93 -10.99
N TYR A 65 6.64 2.61 -11.01
CA TYR A 65 7.57 1.73 -10.30
C TYR A 65 8.98 1.83 -10.87
N ASP A 66 9.99 2.07 -10.04
CA ASP A 66 11.39 2.09 -10.48
C ASP A 66 11.90 0.67 -10.74
N LEU A 67 12.13 0.32 -12.00
CA LEU A 67 12.64 -0.99 -12.43
C LEU A 67 14.10 -1.23 -12.01
N SER A 68 14.86 -0.19 -11.72
CA SER A 68 16.26 -0.30 -11.32
C SER A 68 16.44 -0.63 -9.83
N GLN A 69 15.41 -0.32 -9.01
CA GLN A 69 15.46 -0.58 -7.59
C GLN A 69 15.32 -2.08 -7.29
N LYS A 70 16.00 -2.54 -6.22
CA LYS A 70 16.06 -3.96 -5.84
C LYS A 70 15.50 -4.25 -4.44
N ASP A 71 15.10 -3.22 -3.73
CA ASP A 71 14.75 -3.30 -2.31
C ASP A 71 13.26 -3.61 -2.08
N VAL A 72 12.40 -3.30 -3.05
CA VAL A 72 10.95 -3.48 -2.97
C VAL A 72 10.44 -4.15 -4.23
N THR A 73 9.74 -5.27 -4.13
CA THR A 73 9.12 -5.91 -5.28
C THR A 73 7.96 -5.07 -5.82
N PHE A 74 7.68 -5.19 -7.12
CA PHE A 74 6.51 -4.51 -7.71
C PHE A 74 5.21 -4.87 -7.00
N GLY A 75 5.02 -6.14 -6.64
CA GLY A 75 3.82 -6.59 -5.94
C GLY A 75 3.59 -5.86 -4.60
N LEU A 76 4.65 -5.67 -3.83
CA LEU A 76 4.59 -4.90 -2.58
C LEU A 76 4.30 -3.42 -2.85
N TYR A 77 4.97 -2.82 -3.83
CA TYR A 77 4.75 -1.43 -4.22
C TYR A 77 3.30 -1.19 -4.67
N ALA A 78 2.81 -2.01 -5.60
CA ALA A 78 1.45 -1.93 -6.11
C ALA A 78 0.40 -2.08 -4.99
N ARG A 79 0.64 -3.02 -4.07
CA ARG A 79 -0.22 -3.24 -2.92
C ARG A 79 -0.32 -2.01 -2.02
N ILE A 80 0.80 -1.39 -1.68
CA ILE A 80 0.82 -0.16 -0.88
C ILE A 80 0.05 0.95 -1.60
N CYS A 81 0.24 1.11 -2.91
CA CYS A 81 -0.48 2.09 -3.71
C CYS A 81 -2.00 1.85 -3.67
N VAL A 82 -2.43 0.60 -3.89
CA VAL A 82 -3.85 0.23 -3.88
C VAL A 82 -4.46 0.45 -2.49
N LEU A 83 -3.81 0.00 -1.42
CA LEU A 83 -4.34 0.19 -0.06
C LEU A 83 -4.47 1.66 0.33
N ARG A 84 -3.49 2.50 -0.05
CA ARG A 84 -3.58 3.95 0.15
C ARG A 84 -4.77 4.55 -0.60
N ARG A 85 -4.97 4.14 -1.85
CA ARG A 85 -6.10 4.63 -2.66
C ARG A 85 -7.42 4.21 -2.04
N MET A 86 -7.55 2.97 -1.60
CA MET A 86 -8.76 2.47 -0.93
C MET A 86 -9.05 3.23 0.36
N GLY A 87 -8.05 3.47 1.19
CA GLY A 87 -8.18 4.26 2.41
C GLY A 87 -8.62 5.70 2.14
N ALA A 88 -8.02 6.36 1.14
CA ALA A 88 -8.40 7.72 0.74
C ALA A 88 -9.82 7.79 0.18
N LEU A 89 -10.20 6.82 -0.65
CA LEU A 89 -11.55 6.73 -1.21
C LEU A 89 -12.60 6.53 -0.09
N PHE A 90 -12.32 5.63 0.84
CA PHE A 90 -13.18 5.38 1.99
C PHE A 90 -13.35 6.62 2.88
N ALA A 91 -12.25 7.32 3.19
CA ALA A 91 -12.30 8.56 3.96
C ALA A 91 -13.14 9.65 3.28
N LYS A 92 -13.02 9.77 1.94
CA LYS A 92 -13.85 10.68 1.14
C LYS A 92 -15.32 10.31 1.21
N THR A 93 -15.66 9.03 1.06
CA THR A 93 -17.05 8.54 1.12
C THR A 93 -17.65 8.80 2.50
N ARG A 94 -16.91 8.55 3.58
CA ARG A 94 -17.36 8.86 4.94
C ARG A 94 -17.63 10.34 5.16
N LYS A 95 -16.76 11.21 4.66
CA LYS A 95 -16.95 12.65 4.76
C LYS A 95 -18.23 13.10 4.05
N ILE A 96 -18.46 12.61 2.82
CA ILE A 96 -19.68 12.92 2.06
C ILE A 96 -20.91 12.43 2.83
N LEU A 97 -20.87 11.23 3.40
CA LEU A 97 -21.98 10.67 4.17
C LEU A 97 -22.28 11.50 5.44
N SER A 98 -21.25 11.91 6.16
CA SER A 98 -21.36 12.80 7.31
C SER A 98 -21.96 14.16 6.96
N ASP A 99 -21.62 14.71 5.79
CA ASP A 99 -22.12 16.00 5.32
C ASP A 99 -23.61 15.93 4.87
N ILE A 100 -24.06 14.77 4.34
CA ILE A 100 -25.42 14.58 3.82
C ILE A 100 -26.38 14.09 4.91
N ALA A 101 -25.92 13.25 5.84
CA ALA A 101 -26.74 12.63 6.89
C ALA A 101 -26.03 12.72 8.24
N PRO A 102 -25.99 13.91 8.85
CA PRO A 102 -25.27 14.13 10.10
C PRO A 102 -25.84 13.36 11.30
N GLU A 103 -27.10 12.90 11.23
CA GLU A 103 -27.73 12.04 12.24
C GLU A 103 -27.29 10.57 12.17
N VAL A 104 -26.63 10.16 11.09
CA VAL A 104 -26.07 8.81 10.99
C VAL A 104 -24.74 8.78 11.71
N ASP A 105 -24.66 7.98 12.79
CA ASP A 105 -23.42 7.74 13.49
C ASP A 105 -22.46 6.96 12.57
N VAL A 106 -21.67 7.71 11.79
CA VAL A 106 -20.73 7.17 10.79
C VAL A 106 -19.62 6.36 11.47
N ASP A 107 -19.41 6.52 12.78
CA ASP A 107 -18.43 5.76 13.55
C ASP A 107 -18.95 4.36 13.92
N ARG A 108 -20.26 4.14 13.86
CA ARG A 108 -20.88 2.80 13.97
C ARG A 108 -20.89 2.00 12.68
N VAL A 109 -20.72 2.61 11.52
CA VAL A 109 -20.44 1.86 10.30
C VAL A 109 -19.09 1.22 10.51
N ALA A 110 -19.08 -0.11 10.60
CA ALA A 110 -17.88 -0.91 10.91
C ALA A 110 -16.68 -0.40 10.11
N VAL A 111 -15.84 0.35 10.77
CA VAL A 111 -14.66 0.95 10.19
C VAL A 111 -13.73 -0.19 9.86
N PRO A 112 -13.37 -0.38 8.60
CA PRO A 112 -12.13 -1.06 8.37
C PRO A 112 -11.10 -0.19 9.05
N ALA A 113 -10.49 -0.76 10.01
CA ALA A 113 -9.28 -0.29 10.59
C ALA A 113 -8.44 0.50 9.58
N THR A 114 -7.65 1.44 10.03
CA THR A 114 -6.67 2.20 9.27
C THR A 114 -6.01 1.34 8.18
N VAL A 115 -5.42 1.94 7.17
CA VAL A 115 -4.60 1.24 6.17
C VAL A 115 -3.63 0.25 6.86
N GLU A 116 -3.14 0.60 8.05
CA GLU A 116 -2.33 -0.25 8.93
C GLU A 116 -3.02 -1.56 9.33
N ASN A 117 -4.27 -1.49 9.76
CA ASN A 117 -5.01 -2.68 10.18
C ASN A 117 -5.51 -3.53 8.98
N ALA A 118 -5.75 -2.91 7.82
CA ALA A 118 -6.03 -3.65 6.60
C ALA A 118 -4.79 -4.43 6.12
N LEU A 119 -3.60 -3.85 6.31
CA LEU A 119 -2.32 -4.49 6.03
C LEU A 119 -2.01 -5.63 7.01
N VAL A 120 -2.26 -5.44 8.29
CA VAL A 120 -2.02 -6.47 9.33
C VAL A 120 -2.92 -7.70 9.17
N ARG A 121 -4.11 -7.56 8.60
CA ARG A 121 -5.02 -8.69 8.31
C ARG A 121 -4.58 -9.56 7.13
N ASP A 122 -3.68 -9.10 6.33
CA ASP A 122 -3.09 -9.90 5.27
C ASP A 122 -1.83 -10.59 5.80
N GLU A 123 -1.87 -11.92 5.91
CA GLU A 123 -0.81 -12.74 6.51
C GLU A 123 0.57 -12.42 5.94
N THR A 124 0.69 -12.31 4.61
CA THR A 124 1.99 -12.04 3.93
C THR A 124 2.54 -10.65 4.29
N PHE A 125 1.68 -9.65 4.44
CA PHE A 125 2.11 -8.32 4.82
C PHE A 125 2.30 -8.19 6.32
N GLY A 126 1.51 -8.91 7.12
CA GLY A 126 1.70 -9.04 8.56
C GLY A 126 3.07 -9.60 8.89
N GLU A 127 3.52 -10.65 8.19
CA GLU A 127 4.87 -11.21 8.32
C GLU A 127 5.97 -10.20 7.95
N LEU A 128 5.78 -9.47 6.84
CA LEU A 128 6.71 -8.43 6.44
C LEU A 128 6.81 -7.30 7.48
N LEU A 129 5.66 -6.83 7.97
CA LEU A 129 5.62 -5.84 9.05
C LEU A 129 6.27 -6.36 10.32
N GLY A 130 6.07 -7.64 10.66
CA GLY A 130 6.75 -8.30 11.77
C GLY A 130 8.27 -8.29 11.61
N LYS A 131 8.77 -8.62 10.42
CA LYS A 131 10.20 -8.55 10.09
C LYS A 131 10.74 -7.11 10.20
N VAL A 132 10.02 -6.13 9.67
CA VAL A 132 10.39 -4.70 9.80
C VAL A 132 10.37 -4.27 11.27
N ARG A 133 9.34 -4.67 12.02
CA ARG A 133 9.21 -4.37 13.46
C ARG A 133 10.37 -4.91 14.29
N ALA A 134 10.82 -6.11 13.96
CA ALA A 134 11.96 -6.73 14.63
C ALA A 134 13.29 -5.97 14.42
N LEU A 135 13.44 -5.25 13.31
CA LEU A 135 14.62 -4.45 12.99
C LEU A 135 14.52 -2.99 13.43
N ALA A 136 13.31 -2.49 13.68
CA ALA A 136 13.04 -1.09 13.95
C ALA A 136 12.96 -0.81 15.46
N SER A 137 13.44 0.36 15.90
CA SER A 137 13.00 0.92 17.18
C SER A 137 11.55 1.37 17.08
N ASP A 138 10.87 1.61 18.22
CA ASP A 138 9.48 2.08 18.23
C ASP A 138 9.29 3.34 17.38
N TYR A 139 10.18 4.31 17.52
CA TYR A 139 10.13 5.55 16.74
C TYR A 139 10.33 5.32 15.24
N GLU A 140 11.28 4.48 14.85
CA GLU A 140 11.54 4.17 13.44
C GLU A 140 10.41 3.39 12.81
N TYR A 141 9.76 2.51 13.57
CA TYR A 141 8.58 1.79 13.11
C TYR A 141 7.38 2.72 12.88
N GLU A 142 7.13 3.65 13.82
CA GLU A 142 6.11 4.69 13.65
C GLU A 142 6.38 5.60 12.43
N VAL A 143 7.63 5.97 12.21
CA VAL A 143 8.04 6.72 11.01
C VAL A 143 7.81 5.88 9.75
N PHE A 144 8.16 4.60 9.76
CA PHE A 144 7.92 3.70 8.65
C PHE A 144 6.43 3.57 8.33
N LEU A 145 5.59 3.31 9.32
CA LEU A 145 4.13 3.25 9.13
C LEU A 145 3.59 4.58 8.59
N SER A 146 4.00 5.69 9.16
CA SER A 146 3.52 7.02 8.74
C SER A 146 3.91 7.36 7.30
N MET A 147 5.19 7.18 6.93
CA MET A 147 5.69 7.60 5.63
C MET A 147 5.52 6.54 4.55
N CYS A 148 5.89 5.28 4.85
CA CYS A 148 5.94 4.24 3.83
C CYS A 148 4.60 3.53 3.64
N VAL A 149 3.83 3.34 4.71
CA VAL A 149 2.52 2.69 4.67
C VAL A 149 1.41 3.71 4.40
N ASN A 150 1.36 4.80 5.18
CA ASN A 150 0.29 5.81 5.08
C ASN A 150 0.58 6.94 4.09
N GLY A 151 1.78 7.00 3.53
CA GLY A 151 2.16 7.97 2.49
C GLY A 151 2.26 9.42 2.94
N ARG A 152 2.40 9.65 4.25
CA ARG A 152 2.59 10.99 4.78
C ARG A 152 3.98 11.52 4.42
N SER A 153 4.07 12.83 4.23
CA SER A 153 5.34 13.53 4.07
C SER A 153 6.15 13.51 5.37
N SER A 154 7.43 13.85 5.29
CA SER A 154 8.27 14.01 6.49
C SER A 154 7.78 15.13 7.40
N ALA A 155 7.18 16.19 6.84
CA ALA A 155 6.61 17.29 7.60
C ALA A 155 5.36 16.87 8.38
N GLU A 156 4.38 16.23 7.73
CA GLU A 156 3.16 15.71 8.38
C GLU A 156 3.47 14.64 9.43
N THR A 157 4.47 13.79 9.16
CA THR A 157 4.92 12.78 10.12
C THR A 157 5.59 13.41 11.34
N ALA A 158 6.39 14.45 11.11
CA ALA A 158 7.06 15.20 12.18
C ALA A 158 6.05 15.89 13.10
N GLU A 159 5.04 16.55 12.53
CA GLU A 159 3.93 17.17 13.26
C GLU A 159 3.20 16.14 14.12
N ARG A 160 2.78 15.01 13.53
CA ARG A 160 2.08 13.94 14.25
C ARG A 160 2.87 13.34 15.41
N LEU A 161 4.19 13.19 15.25
CA LEU A 161 5.05 12.55 16.24
C LEU A 161 5.71 13.55 17.21
N GLY A 162 5.43 14.85 17.07
CA GLY A 162 6.08 15.90 17.90
C GLY A 162 7.60 15.94 17.71
N LYS A 163 8.09 15.76 16.49
CA LYS A 163 9.52 15.70 16.12
C LYS A 163 9.82 16.68 14.99
N THR A 164 11.10 16.81 14.63
CA THR A 164 11.51 17.60 13.45
C THR A 164 11.51 16.73 12.20
N ALA A 165 11.23 17.33 11.04
CA ALA A 165 11.29 16.63 9.74
C ALA A 165 12.66 15.97 9.52
N LYS A 166 13.75 16.62 9.92
CA LYS A 166 15.11 16.05 9.86
C LYS A 166 15.27 14.79 10.69
N SER A 167 14.68 14.75 11.90
CA SER A 167 14.69 13.56 12.76
C SER A 167 13.94 12.40 12.11
N VAL A 168 12.79 12.70 11.46
CA VAL A 168 11.96 11.72 10.75
C VAL A 168 12.72 11.12 9.57
N GLU A 169 13.35 11.95 8.73
CA GLU A 169 14.16 11.51 7.59
C GLU A 169 15.33 10.63 8.04
N ASN A 170 16.06 11.07 9.07
CA ASN A 170 17.16 10.29 9.62
C ASN A 170 16.71 8.92 10.17
N ALA A 171 15.54 8.87 10.82
CA ALA A 171 14.97 7.61 11.33
C ALA A 171 14.61 6.66 10.18
N LYS A 172 13.94 7.17 9.13
CA LYS A 172 13.63 6.43 7.91
C LYS A 172 14.91 5.85 7.27
N ASP A 173 15.94 6.68 7.08
CA ASP A 173 17.18 6.27 6.43
C ASP A 173 17.96 5.22 7.24
N ARG A 174 17.95 5.32 8.58
CA ARG A 174 18.55 4.28 9.44
C ARG A 174 17.84 2.95 9.29
N LEU A 175 16.51 2.96 9.32
CA LEU A 175 15.71 1.74 9.15
C LEU A 175 15.91 1.12 7.77
N LEU A 176 15.86 1.91 6.71
CA LEU A 176 16.08 1.43 5.34
C LEU A 176 17.47 0.81 5.17
N ARG A 177 18.51 1.39 5.77
CA ARG A 177 19.86 0.79 5.75
C ARG A 177 19.88 -0.58 6.45
N ARG A 178 19.19 -0.74 7.59
CA ARG A 178 19.11 -2.04 8.28
C ARG A 178 18.32 -3.07 7.47
N ILE A 179 17.22 -2.68 6.86
CA ILE A 179 16.44 -3.55 5.99
C ILE A 179 17.29 -4.02 4.80
N ARG A 180 18.05 -3.13 4.17
CA ARG A 180 18.98 -3.48 3.09
C ARG A 180 20.08 -4.44 3.54
N ALA A 181 20.66 -4.21 4.73
CA ALA A 181 21.68 -5.11 5.28
C ALA A 181 21.15 -6.50 5.63
N SER A 182 19.85 -6.62 5.93
CA SER A 182 19.18 -7.88 6.28
C SER A 182 18.44 -8.49 5.09
N ARG A 183 18.74 -8.07 3.87
CA ARG A 183 18.00 -8.41 2.64
C ARG A 183 17.79 -9.91 2.45
N ASP A 184 18.82 -10.73 2.68
CA ASP A 184 18.75 -12.18 2.46
C ASP A 184 17.75 -12.85 3.42
N SER A 185 17.57 -12.33 4.62
CA SER A 185 16.57 -12.81 5.57
C SER A 185 15.13 -12.37 5.24
N PHE A 186 14.96 -11.31 4.43
CA PHE A 186 13.64 -10.83 3.97
C PHE A 186 13.12 -11.56 2.74
N LEU A 187 14.03 -12.10 1.91
CA LEU A 187 13.69 -12.75 0.63
C LEU A 187 13.64 -14.28 0.73
N SER A 188 14.08 -14.85 1.87
CA SER A 188 14.05 -16.29 2.12
C SER A 188 12.68 -16.68 2.70
N ASN A 189 11.68 -16.79 1.82
CA ASN A 189 10.47 -17.63 1.97
C ASN A 189 9.85 -17.83 0.61
#